data_47cacefc76eece570dee255696a54872
#
_entry.id   47cacefc76eece570dee255696a54872
#
_cell.length_a   1.000
_cell.length_b   1.000
_cell.length_c   1.000
_cell.angle_alpha   90.00
_cell.angle_beta   90.00
_cell.angle_gamma   90.00
#
_symmetry.space_group_name_H-M   'P 1'
#
loop_
_entity.id
_entity.type
_entity.pdbx_description
1 polymer ?
#
loop_
_entity_poly.entity_id
_entity_poly.type
_entity_poly.pdbx_seq_one_letter_code
_entity_poly.pdbx_strand_id
1 'polypeptide(L)'
;MSLGKLTARHFIFFIIAAISTSLVNYTSLFIKIGGRDTWIFNIISGIIFFFVTSFIFSVISKIEYYDFKETCYIVLGKPLGNIYILIFSLTLVLMCIESASVSSSSINVNIFAQSPIWYCLLFFIITVFLIGKNRFNSILIICIVCVSIVLAINLLLALLNIRYIDYTLLLPIFKDRRISEYILCALTQLGSLSSLAIVLPILPRIDDKKNLKKISINTILLTSIFCALCVVILISTLGSLRSANVFYPQFVQTQRIYFGGFVENGNVFVMISSTLSWVVKYLITIFSLYTIWKDRVKYKRNFIALISVIVYAFSYLAAKNAYTLFILLRYYQYILLIVLFICPIIIYTLAYFKRQKFKYLK
;
A
#
# COMPACT_ATOMS: atom_id res chain seq x y z
N MET A 1 14.72 -11.23 -24.75
CA MET A 1 14.23 -11.23 -23.37
C MET A 1 13.00 -12.09 -23.29
N SER A 2 13.04 -13.22 -22.57
CA SER A 2 11.88 -14.09 -22.40
C SER A 2 10.85 -13.39 -21.50
N LEU A 3 9.82 -12.83 -22.10
CA LEU A 3 8.72 -12.06 -21.47
C LEU A 3 7.79 -12.91 -20.56
N GLY A 4 8.31 -13.95 -19.91
CA GLY A 4 7.48 -14.92 -19.20
C GLY A 4 7.75 -15.14 -17.70
N LYS A 5 8.88 -14.62 -17.18
CA LYS A 5 9.33 -14.98 -15.84
C LYS A 5 9.51 -13.76 -14.94
N LEU A 6 8.89 -13.77 -13.76
CA LEU A 6 9.03 -12.73 -12.76
C LEU A 6 10.45 -12.84 -12.15
N THR A 7 11.27 -11.81 -12.35
CA THR A 7 12.58 -11.73 -11.68
C THR A 7 12.47 -10.97 -10.35
N ALA A 8 13.42 -11.16 -9.44
CA ALA A 8 13.48 -10.39 -8.20
C ALA A 8 13.55 -8.87 -8.44
N ARG A 9 14.10 -8.41 -9.58
CA ARG A 9 14.11 -6.98 -9.95
C ARG A 9 12.71 -6.44 -10.26
N HIS A 10 11.87 -7.20 -10.92
CA HIS A 10 10.48 -6.81 -11.17
C HIS A 10 9.67 -6.70 -9.86
N PHE A 11 10.04 -7.47 -8.86
CA PHE A 11 9.39 -7.46 -7.55
C PHE A 11 9.58 -6.14 -6.78
N ILE A 12 10.61 -5.35 -7.12
CA ILE A 12 10.84 -3.99 -6.60
C ILE A 12 9.58 -3.14 -6.75
N PHE A 13 8.97 -3.15 -7.93
CA PHE A 13 7.80 -2.33 -8.25
C PHE A 13 6.58 -2.72 -7.42
N PHE A 14 6.41 -4.02 -7.13
CA PHE A 14 5.32 -4.48 -6.28
C PHE A 14 5.50 -4.05 -4.82
N ILE A 15 6.73 -4.09 -4.30
CA ILE A 15 7.05 -3.64 -2.95
C ILE A 15 6.79 -2.13 -2.82
N ILE A 16 7.28 -1.32 -3.75
CA ILE A 16 7.08 0.14 -3.75
C ILE A 16 5.59 0.46 -3.73
N ALA A 17 4.82 -0.08 -4.69
CA ALA A 17 3.39 0.18 -4.77
C ALA A 17 2.62 -0.28 -3.52
N ALA A 18 2.97 -1.43 -2.95
CA ALA A 18 2.31 -1.94 -1.76
C ALA A 18 2.52 -1.04 -0.54
N ILE A 19 3.74 -0.58 -0.30
CA ILE A 19 4.12 0.18 0.89
C ILE A 19 3.70 1.65 0.78
N SER A 20 4.02 2.33 -0.34
CA SER A 20 3.92 3.79 -0.42
C SER A 20 2.51 4.29 -0.64
N THR A 21 1.66 3.55 -1.35
CA THR A 21 0.37 4.07 -1.85
C THR A 21 -0.51 4.63 -0.75
N SER A 22 -0.79 3.88 0.31
CA SER A 22 -1.71 4.31 1.36
C SER A 22 -1.11 5.44 2.19
N LEU A 23 0.15 5.29 2.62
CA LEU A 23 0.80 6.23 3.52
C LEU A 23 0.97 7.62 2.89
N VAL A 24 1.25 7.65 1.59
CA VAL A 24 1.43 8.90 0.85
C VAL A 24 0.09 9.57 0.53
N ASN A 25 -0.93 8.83 0.08
CA ASN A 25 -2.16 9.43 -0.44
C ASN A 25 -3.14 9.98 0.61
N TYR A 26 -3.19 9.41 1.83
CA TYR A 26 -4.05 9.94 2.89
C TYR A 26 -3.28 10.23 4.19
N THR A 27 -2.15 10.92 4.05
CA THR A 27 -1.26 11.33 5.13
C THR A 27 -1.96 12.11 6.24
N SER A 28 -3.02 12.86 5.90
CA SER A 28 -3.84 13.61 6.87
C SER A 28 -4.40 12.76 8.00
N LEU A 29 -4.74 11.49 7.72
CA LEU A 29 -5.21 10.54 8.73
C LEU A 29 -4.19 10.36 9.85
N PHE A 30 -2.91 10.24 9.51
CA PHE A 30 -1.81 10.06 10.46
C PHE A 30 -1.46 11.38 11.16
N ILE A 31 -1.45 12.50 10.42
CA ILE A 31 -1.17 13.83 10.95
C ILE A 31 -2.26 14.25 11.96
N LYS A 32 -3.52 13.85 11.74
CA LYS A 32 -4.61 14.11 12.68
C LYS A 32 -4.38 13.46 14.05
N ILE A 33 -3.68 12.32 14.09
CA ILE A 33 -3.34 11.59 15.32
C ILE A 33 -2.03 12.13 15.92
N GLY A 34 -0.95 12.16 15.13
CA GLY A 34 0.41 12.46 15.60
C GLY A 34 0.77 13.95 15.60
N GLY A 35 -0.09 14.80 15.02
CA GLY A 35 0.20 16.22 14.92
C GLY A 35 1.45 16.51 14.10
N ARG A 36 2.24 17.48 14.56
CA ARG A 36 3.49 17.90 13.94
C ARG A 36 4.54 16.79 13.91
N ASP A 37 4.58 15.96 14.95
CA ASP A 37 5.60 14.93 15.15
C ASP A 37 5.34 13.64 14.32
N THR A 38 4.28 13.63 13.49
CA THR A 38 3.93 12.49 12.63
C THR A 38 5.12 11.99 11.80
N TRP A 39 6.02 12.87 11.37
CA TRP A 39 7.20 12.50 10.59
C TRP A 39 8.21 11.68 11.41
N ILE A 40 8.37 11.98 12.70
CA ILE A 40 9.25 11.22 13.62
C ILE A 40 8.70 9.80 13.76
N PHE A 41 7.38 9.68 14.01
CA PHE A 41 6.73 8.39 14.17
C PHE A 41 6.66 7.60 12.84
N ASN A 42 6.71 8.29 11.71
CA ASN A 42 6.88 7.63 10.42
C ASN A 42 8.25 6.96 10.30
N ILE A 43 9.32 7.65 10.71
CA ILE A 43 10.68 7.10 10.73
C ILE A 43 10.74 5.90 11.70
N ILE A 44 10.22 6.05 12.92
CA ILE A 44 10.20 4.97 13.93
C ILE A 44 9.45 3.74 13.38
N SER A 45 8.24 3.95 12.83
CA SER A 45 7.45 2.88 12.24
C SER A 45 8.18 2.24 11.06
N GLY A 46 8.84 3.03 10.22
CA GLY A 46 9.67 2.55 9.11
C GLY A 46 10.83 1.67 9.57
N ILE A 47 11.50 2.05 10.65
CA ILE A 47 12.60 1.28 11.26
C ILE A 47 12.07 -0.06 11.81
N ILE A 48 11.01 -0.04 12.60
CA ILE A 48 10.38 -1.27 13.14
C ILE A 48 9.96 -2.18 11.99
N PHE A 49 9.28 -1.62 11.00
CA PHE A 49 8.81 -2.34 9.82
C PHE A 49 9.97 -2.96 9.03
N PHE A 50 11.06 -2.23 8.84
CA PHE A 50 12.27 -2.71 8.17
C PHE A 50 12.89 -3.93 8.88
N PHE A 51 13.05 -3.88 10.19
CA PHE A 51 13.63 -5.01 10.93
C PHE A 51 12.72 -6.25 10.89
N VAL A 52 11.41 -6.06 11.08
CA VAL A 52 10.45 -7.16 11.04
C VAL A 52 10.37 -7.81 9.66
N THR A 53 10.26 -7.02 8.61
CA THR A 53 10.18 -7.56 7.24
C THR A 53 11.50 -8.19 6.81
N SER A 54 12.64 -7.62 7.21
CA SER A 54 13.97 -8.22 6.99
C SER A 54 14.09 -9.58 7.67
N PHE A 55 13.53 -9.74 8.88
CA PHE A 55 13.44 -11.03 9.55
C PHE A 55 12.57 -12.00 8.74
N ILE A 56 11.35 -11.60 8.31
CA ILE A 56 10.45 -12.45 7.53
C ILE A 56 11.13 -12.94 6.23
N PHE A 57 11.71 -12.04 5.44
CA PHE A 57 12.42 -12.42 4.20
C PHE A 57 13.66 -13.29 4.47
N SER A 58 14.32 -13.09 5.61
CA SER A 58 15.43 -13.95 6.03
C SER A 58 14.98 -15.36 6.37
N VAL A 59 13.82 -15.50 7.04
CA VAL A 59 13.22 -16.80 7.35
C VAL A 59 12.78 -17.50 6.06
N ILE A 60 12.09 -16.82 5.16
CA ILE A 60 11.68 -17.35 3.85
C ILE A 60 12.89 -17.88 3.08
N SER A 61 13.97 -17.10 3.03
CA SER A 61 15.20 -17.48 2.35
C SER A 61 15.90 -18.69 3.00
N LYS A 62 15.87 -18.81 4.34
CA LYS A 62 16.49 -19.94 5.07
C LYS A 62 15.70 -21.25 4.96
N ILE A 63 14.38 -21.14 4.88
CA ILE A 63 13.48 -22.30 4.73
C ILE A 63 13.45 -22.73 3.26
N GLU A 64 13.75 -21.80 2.32
CA GLU A 64 13.65 -21.98 0.87
C GLU A 64 12.26 -22.43 0.40
N TYR A 65 11.23 -22.10 1.16
CA TYR A 65 9.84 -22.40 0.87
C TYR A 65 9.04 -21.12 0.69
N TYR A 66 8.44 -20.95 -0.47
CA TYR A 66 7.90 -19.67 -0.92
C TYR A 66 6.37 -19.65 -1.02
N ASP A 67 5.71 -20.82 -0.89
CA ASP A 67 4.25 -20.86 -0.90
C ASP A 67 3.68 -20.42 0.44
N PHE A 68 3.01 -19.25 0.41
CA PHE A 68 2.43 -18.64 1.60
C PHE A 68 1.30 -19.49 2.21
N LYS A 69 0.41 -20.02 1.34
CA LYS A 69 -0.75 -20.81 1.77
C LYS A 69 -0.31 -22.11 2.45
N GLU A 70 0.61 -22.84 1.84
CA GLU A 70 1.14 -24.08 2.41
C GLU A 70 1.96 -23.81 3.68
N THR A 71 2.74 -22.72 3.72
CA THR A 71 3.43 -22.29 4.94
C THR A 71 2.46 -22.13 6.11
N CYS A 72 1.31 -21.49 5.88
CA CYS A 72 0.27 -21.35 6.93
C CYS A 72 -0.24 -22.72 7.38
N TYR A 73 -0.45 -23.68 6.48
CA TYR A 73 -0.92 -25.02 6.83
C TYR A 73 0.11 -25.85 7.62
N ILE A 74 1.38 -25.77 7.25
CA ILE A 74 2.48 -26.46 7.93
C ILE A 74 2.66 -25.93 9.36
N VAL A 75 2.52 -24.62 9.53
CA VAL A 75 2.80 -23.94 10.80
C VAL A 75 1.62 -24.01 11.76
N LEU A 76 0.43 -23.67 11.29
CA LEU A 76 -0.79 -23.56 12.11
C LEU A 76 -1.64 -24.82 12.13
N GLY A 77 -1.37 -25.77 11.20
CA GLY A 77 -2.25 -26.88 10.93
C GLY A 77 -3.40 -26.50 9.99
N LYS A 78 -4.11 -27.51 9.44
CA LYS A 78 -5.18 -27.31 8.46
C LYS A 78 -6.34 -26.41 8.96
N PRO A 79 -6.90 -26.60 10.20
CA PRO A 79 -8.07 -25.82 10.64
C PRO A 79 -7.73 -24.34 10.85
N LEU A 80 -6.71 -24.03 11.66
CA LEU A 80 -6.30 -22.64 11.93
C LEU A 80 -5.71 -21.96 10.69
N GLY A 81 -4.99 -22.72 9.85
CA GLY A 81 -4.49 -22.21 8.57
C GLY A 81 -5.61 -21.78 7.62
N ASN A 82 -6.71 -22.56 7.52
CA ASN A 82 -7.88 -22.16 6.72
C ASN A 82 -8.54 -20.89 7.25
N ILE A 83 -8.72 -20.77 8.56
CA ILE A 83 -9.31 -19.59 9.19
C ILE A 83 -8.44 -18.36 8.87
N TYR A 84 -7.13 -18.45 9.07
CA TYR A 84 -6.22 -17.34 8.78
C TYR A 84 -6.23 -16.95 7.30
N ILE A 85 -6.18 -17.93 6.38
CA ILE A 85 -6.24 -17.67 4.93
C ILE A 85 -7.55 -17.01 4.54
N LEU A 86 -8.67 -17.37 5.17
CA LEU A 86 -9.96 -16.71 4.95
C LEU A 86 -9.92 -15.25 5.42
N ILE A 87 -9.46 -15.00 6.65
CA ILE A 87 -9.31 -13.63 7.20
C ILE A 87 -8.36 -12.81 6.35
N PHE A 88 -7.21 -13.36 5.94
CA PHE A 88 -6.26 -12.72 5.04
C PHE A 88 -6.93 -12.36 3.69
N SER A 89 -7.70 -13.28 3.11
CA SER A 89 -8.43 -13.06 1.85
C SER A 89 -9.49 -11.96 1.98
N LEU A 90 -10.23 -11.92 3.09
CA LEU A 90 -11.18 -10.83 3.38
C LEU A 90 -10.46 -9.48 3.52
N THR A 91 -9.29 -9.47 4.17
CA THR A 91 -8.46 -8.26 4.25
C THR A 91 -7.97 -7.80 2.88
N LEU A 92 -7.62 -8.72 1.97
CA LEU A 92 -7.30 -8.36 0.57
C LEU A 92 -8.50 -7.73 -0.16
N VAL A 93 -9.73 -8.22 0.08
CA VAL A 93 -10.93 -7.58 -0.47
C VAL A 93 -11.12 -6.18 0.10
N LEU A 94 -10.90 -5.98 1.41
CA LEU A 94 -10.92 -4.64 2.03
C LEU A 94 -9.87 -3.72 1.43
N MET A 95 -8.68 -4.22 1.06
CA MET A 95 -7.65 -3.44 0.37
C MET A 95 -8.04 -3.06 -1.06
N CYS A 96 -8.82 -3.90 -1.75
CA CYS A 96 -9.42 -3.53 -3.03
C CYS A 96 -10.46 -2.42 -2.85
N ILE A 97 -11.30 -2.50 -1.80
CA ILE A 97 -12.29 -1.48 -1.44
C ILE A 97 -11.59 -0.16 -1.08
N GLU A 98 -10.52 -0.21 -0.27
CA GLU A 98 -9.68 0.95 0.03
C GLU A 98 -9.18 1.61 -1.26
N SER A 99 -8.58 0.83 -2.15
CA SER A 99 -7.99 1.34 -3.39
C SER A 99 -9.02 2.04 -4.28
N ALA A 100 -10.21 1.45 -4.44
CA ALA A 100 -11.28 2.01 -5.26
C ALA A 100 -11.91 3.25 -4.59
N SER A 101 -12.23 3.18 -3.31
CA SER A 101 -12.90 4.25 -2.59
C SER A 101 -12.01 5.48 -2.43
N VAL A 102 -10.73 5.31 -2.04
CA VAL A 102 -9.81 6.44 -1.85
C VAL A 102 -9.43 7.08 -3.17
N SER A 103 -9.12 6.28 -4.22
CA SER A 103 -8.83 6.83 -5.55
C SER A 103 -9.99 7.67 -6.07
N SER A 104 -11.20 7.14 -6.03
CA SER A 104 -12.39 7.84 -6.54
C SER A 104 -12.78 9.05 -5.70
N SER A 105 -12.68 8.94 -4.36
CA SER A 105 -12.95 10.06 -3.46
C SER A 105 -11.93 11.19 -3.61
N SER A 106 -10.65 10.87 -3.80
CA SER A 106 -9.60 11.89 -3.98
C SER A 106 -9.80 12.72 -5.24
N ILE A 107 -10.20 12.07 -6.33
CA ILE A 107 -10.52 12.73 -7.61
C ILE A 107 -11.82 13.55 -7.46
N ASN A 108 -12.85 12.96 -6.87
CA ASN A 108 -14.14 13.62 -6.69
C ASN A 108 -14.01 14.90 -5.85
N VAL A 109 -13.35 14.83 -4.69
CA VAL A 109 -13.22 15.97 -3.77
C VAL A 109 -12.36 17.09 -4.34
N ASN A 110 -11.30 16.78 -5.11
CA ASN A 110 -10.31 17.80 -5.49
C ASN A 110 -10.47 18.31 -6.94
N ILE A 111 -11.14 17.54 -7.82
CA ILE A 111 -11.20 17.86 -9.25
C ILE A 111 -12.64 17.85 -9.75
N PHE A 112 -13.41 16.79 -9.48
CA PHE A 112 -14.76 16.61 -10.00
C PHE A 112 -15.82 16.73 -8.90
N ALA A 113 -15.77 17.81 -8.10
CA ALA A 113 -16.66 18.00 -6.94
C ALA A 113 -18.16 17.99 -7.29
N GLN A 114 -18.53 18.38 -8.51
CA GLN A 114 -19.93 18.35 -8.98
C GLN A 114 -20.37 17.00 -9.56
N SER A 115 -19.42 16.09 -9.83
CA SER A 115 -19.73 14.77 -10.39
C SER A 115 -20.12 13.79 -9.27
N PRO A 116 -21.14 12.93 -9.49
CA PRO A 116 -21.48 11.94 -8.48
C PRO A 116 -20.36 10.90 -8.31
N ILE A 117 -20.11 10.50 -7.07
CA ILE A 117 -19.00 9.58 -6.72
C ILE A 117 -19.08 8.23 -7.45
N TRP A 118 -20.30 7.72 -7.73
CA TRP A 118 -20.49 6.45 -8.45
C TRP A 118 -19.85 6.46 -9.84
N TYR A 119 -19.81 7.63 -10.47
CA TYR A 119 -19.19 7.81 -11.79
C TYR A 119 -17.67 7.62 -11.73
N CYS A 120 -16.98 8.26 -10.78
CA CYS A 120 -15.55 8.09 -10.57
C CYS A 120 -15.20 6.64 -10.21
N LEU A 121 -16.01 5.99 -9.37
CA LEU A 121 -15.87 4.58 -9.01
C LEU A 121 -16.02 3.64 -10.21
N LEU A 122 -17.00 3.90 -11.08
CA LEU A 122 -17.24 3.09 -12.26
C LEU A 122 -16.04 3.10 -13.19
N PHE A 123 -15.46 4.27 -13.47
CA PHE A 123 -14.26 4.39 -14.29
C PHE A 123 -13.07 3.63 -13.69
N PHE A 124 -12.86 3.76 -12.38
CA PHE A 124 -11.79 3.03 -11.70
C PHE A 124 -11.98 1.52 -11.83
N ILE A 125 -13.18 1.01 -11.48
CA ILE A 125 -13.48 -0.43 -11.48
C ILE A 125 -13.42 -1.03 -12.88
N ILE A 126 -13.95 -0.35 -13.89
CA ILE A 126 -13.85 -0.83 -15.28
C ILE A 126 -12.37 -0.95 -15.70
N THR A 127 -11.58 0.08 -15.41
CA THR A 127 -10.14 0.09 -15.75
C THR A 127 -9.41 -1.08 -15.10
N VAL A 128 -9.55 -1.29 -13.80
CA VAL A 128 -8.85 -2.36 -13.10
C VAL A 128 -9.38 -3.76 -13.47
N PHE A 129 -10.66 -3.89 -13.82
CA PHE A 129 -11.23 -5.14 -14.33
C PHE A 129 -10.65 -5.49 -15.72
N LEU A 130 -10.62 -4.52 -16.65
CA LEU A 130 -10.07 -4.73 -18.00
C LEU A 130 -8.61 -5.14 -17.97
N ILE A 131 -7.81 -4.58 -17.06
CA ILE A 131 -6.41 -4.94 -16.87
C ILE A 131 -6.30 -6.29 -16.15
N GLY A 132 -7.02 -6.47 -15.06
CA GLY A 132 -6.93 -7.63 -14.15
C GLY A 132 -7.30 -8.96 -14.80
N LYS A 133 -8.25 -8.96 -15.76
CA LYS A 133 -8.64 -10.17 -16.50
C LYS A 133 -7.52 -10.75 -17.35
N ASN A 134 -6.52 -9.94 -17.72
CA ASN A 134 -5.45 -10.33 -18.64
C ASN A 134 -4.44 -11.30 -17.98
N ARG A 135 -3.48 -11.77 -18.79
CA ARG A 135 -2.40 -12.64 -18.33
C ARG A 135 -1.51 -11.90 -17.32
N PHE A 136 -0.89 -12.64 -16.42
CA PHE A 136 0.00 -12.08 -15.38
C PHE A 136 1.09 -11.16 -15.94
N ASN A 137 1.71 -11.54 -17.04
CA ASN A 137 2.77 -10.75 -17.67
C ASN A 137 2.30 -9.36 -18.12
N SER A 138 1.07 -9.24 -18.61
CA SER A 138 0.48 -7.95 -18.98
C SER A 138 0.27 -7.07 -17.74
N ILE A 139 -0.22 -7.66 -16.66
CA ILE A 139 -0.38 -6.97 -15.37
C ILE A 139 0.98 -6.49 -14.85
N LEU A 140 2.01 -7.35 -14.92
CA LEU A 140 3.36 -7.02 -14.50
C LEU A 140 3.92 -5.81 -15.26
N ILE A 141 3.81 -5.81 -16.59
CA ILE A 141 4.30 -4.71 -17.43
C ILE A 141 3.60 -3.39 -17.05
N ILE A 142 2.26 -3.43 -16.90
CA ILE A 142 1.48 -2.26 -16.51
C ILE A 142 1.92 -1.77 -15.12
N CYS A 143 2.12 -2.66 -14.15
CA CYS A 143 2.60 -2.29 -12.83
C CYS A 143 3.99 -1.61 -12.89
N ILE A 144 4.93 -2.14 -13.69
CA ILE A 144 6.27 -1.55 -13.85
C ILE A 144 6.15 -0.14 -14.44
N VAL A 145 5.42 0.02 -15.54
CA VAL A 145 5.26 1.32 -16.21
C VAL A 145 4.59 2.33 -15.28
N CYS A 146 3.47 1.95 -14.65
CA CYS A 146 2.75 2.85 -13.75
C CYS A 146 3.59 3.29 -12.56
N VAL A 147 4.30 2.36 -11.89
CA VAL A 147 5.15 2.72 -10.74
C VAL A 147 6.33 3.59 -11.16
N SER A 148 6.92 3.35 -12.33
CA SER A 148 8.00 4.20 -12.86
C SER A 148 7.51 5.63 -13.10
N ILE A 149 6.30 5.81 -13.67
CA ILE A 149 5.67 7.13 -13.86
C ILE A 149 5.38 7.77 -12.49
N VAL A 150 4.83 7.04 -11.55
CA VAL A 150 4.55 7.51 -10.19
C VAL A 150 5.81 8.02 -9.50
N LEU A 151 6.91 7.26 -9.57
CA LEU A 151 8.19 7.67 -8.98
C LEU A 151 8.74 8.94 -9.64
N ALA A 152 8.68 9.03 -10.98
CA ALA A 152 9.13 10.21 -11.71
C ALA A 152 8.31 11.46 -11.33
N ILE A 153 6.98 11.34 -11.26
CA ILE A 153 6.09 12.43 -10.85
C ILE A 153 6.36 12.85 -9.41
N ASN A 154 6.46 11.90 -8.48
CA ASN A 154 6.70 12.23 -7.07
C ASN A 154 8.07 12.89 -6.86
N LEU A 155 9.10 12.47 -7.60
CA LEU A 155 10.40 13.13 -7.60
C LEU A 155 10.30 14.57 -8.12
N LEU A 156 9.62 14.77 -9.24
CA LEU A 156 9.38 16.09 -9.81
C LEU A 156 8.65 17.00 -8.80
N LEU A 157 7.57 16.51 -8.20
CA LEU A 157 6.80 17.26 -7.20
C LEU A 157 7.64 17.56 -5.94
N ALA A 158 8.49 16.64 -5.50
CA ALA A 158 9.39 16.89 -4.39
C ALA A 158 10.37 18.03 -4.70
N LEU A 159 11.00 18.02 -5.91
CA LEU A 159 11.91 19.06 -6.35
C LEU A 159 11.22 20.43 -6.45
N LEU A 160 10.00 20.48 -7.00
CA LEU A 160 9.25 21.72 -7.12
C LEU A 160 8.79 22.29 -5.77
N ASN A 161 8.57 21.41 -4.77
CA ASN A 161 8.20 21.83 -3.42
C ASN A 161 9.36 22.30 -2.56
N ILE A 162 10.63 22.07 -2.92
CA ILE A 162 11.81 22.49 -2.13
C ILE A 162 11.78 23.98 -1.78
N ARG A 163 11.38 24.83 -2.72
CA ARG A 163 11.30 26.29 -2.52
C ARG A 163 10.25 26.74 -1.49
N TYR A 164 9.32 25.86 -1.14
CA TYR A 164 8.22 26.15 -0.20
C TYR A 164 8.42 25.52 1.16
N ILE A 165 9.58 24.91 1.41
CA ILE A 165 9.90 24.25 2.68
C ILE A 165 10.19 25.32 3.74
N ASP A 166 9.47 25.23 4.85
CA ASP A 166 9.71 25.97 6.08
C ASP A 166 9.95 24.96 7.22
N TYR A 167 11.21 24.85 7.63
CA TYR A 167 11.61 23.93 8.67
C TYR A 167 11.05 24.28 10.06
N THR A 168 10.62 25.53 10.28
CA THR A 168 10.01 25.96 11.54
C THR A 168 8.68 25.26 11.81
N LEU A 169 7.98 24.81 10.72
CA LEU A 169 6.74 24.06 10.81
C LEU A 169 6.93 22.63 11.38
N LEU A 170 8.17 22.13 11.41
CA LEU A 170 8.51 20.85 12.03
C LEU A 170 8.81 20.98 13.54
N LEU A 171 8.96 22.20 14.06
CA LEU A 171 9.34 22.50 15.44
C LEU A 171 8.20 23.24 16.17
N PRO A 172 8.13 23.17 17.51
CA PRO A 172 8.89 22.31 18.43
C PRO A 172 8.38 20.86 18.41
N ILE A 173 9.27 19.90 18.70
CA ILE A 173 8.93 18.49 18.80
C ILE A 173 8.34 18.13 20.17
N PHE A 174 7.49 17.08 20.23
CA PHE A 174 6.89 16.50 21.44
C PHE A 174 6.07 17.45 22.31
N LYS A 175 5.47 18.52 21.72
CA LYS A 175 4.63 19.47 22.46
C LYS A 175 3.13 19.37 22.13
N ASP A 176 2.77 18.82 20.99
CA ASP A 176 1.40 18.93 20.45
C ASP A 176 0.46 17.83 20.94
N ARG A 177 0.99 16.68 21.37
CA ARG A 177 0.20 15.47 21.61
C ARG A 177 0.64 14.71 22.87
N ARG A 178 -0.26 13.85 23.38
CA ARG A 178 0.03 12.93 24.48
C ARG A 178 0.81 11.72 23.95
N ILE A 179 1.58 11.07 24.83
CA ILE A 179 2.36 9.86 24.49
C ILE A 179 1.48 8.75 23.88
N SER A 180 0.25 8.59 24.40
CA SER A 180 -0.71 7.61 23.86
C SER A 180 -1.10 7.88 22.38
N GLU A 181 -1.24 9.16 21.99
CA GLU A 181 -1.54 9.55 20.61
C GLU A 181 -0.35 9.30 19.69
N TYR A 182 0.86 9.51 20.16
CA TYR A 182 2.10 9.19 19.45
C TYR A 182 2.24 7.68 19.18
N ILE A 183 1.97 6.85 20.19
CA ILE A 183 1.96 5.40 20.04
C ILE A 183 0.89 4.98 19.02
N LEU A 184 -0.31 5.53 19.09
CA LEU A 184 -1.38 5.26 18.13
C LEU A 184 -1.00 5.69 16.71
N CYS A 185 -0.30 6.82 16.56
CA CYS A 185 0.22 7.29 15.28
C CYS A 185 1.22 6.27 14.69
N ALA A 186 2.16 5.79 15.50
CA ALA A 186 3.12 4.78 15.07
C ALA A 186 2.41 3.45 14.66
N LEU A 187 1.46 2.98 15.46
CA LEU A 187 0.72 1.75 15.18
C LEU A 187 -0.12 1.85 13.90
N THR A 188 -0.80 2.97 13.68
CA THR A 188 -1.58 3.18 12.44
C THR A 188 -0.70 3.25 11.20
N GLN A 189 0.47 3.87 11.30
CA GLN A 189 1.45 3.89 10.21
C GLN A 189 2.04 2.51 9.95
N LEU A 190 2.36 1.71 10.98
CA LEU A 190 2.75 0.31 10.84
C LEU A 190 1.66 -0.51 10.13
N GLY A 191 0.38 -0.26 10.47
CA GLY A 191 -0.75 -0.86 9.76
C GLY A 191 -0.71 -0.56 8.26
N SER A 192 -0.49 0.70 7.89
CA SER A 192 -0.38 1.10 6.49
C SER A 192 0.81 0.44 5.77
N LEU A 193 2.00 0.44 6.40
CA LEU A 193 3.20 -0.19 5.86
C LEU A 193 3.03 -1.71 5.68
N SER A 194 2.24 -2.36 6.54
CA SER A 194 2.00 -3.81 6.52
C SER A 194 1.28 -4.29 5.26
N SER A 195 0.73 -3.39 4.44
CA SER A 195 0.20 -3.71 3.11
C SER A 195 1.22 -4.42 2.20
N LEU A 196 2.51 -4.38 2.52
CA LEU A 196 3.52 -5.24 1.89
C LEU A 196 3.13 -6.74 1.88
N ALA A 197 2.40 -7.22 2.89
CA ALA A 197 2.01 -8.63 2.96
C ALA A 197 1.18 -9.12 1.76
N ILE A 198 0.59 -8.20 0.96
CA ILE A 198 -0.09 -8.56 -0.29
C ILE A 198 0.82 -9.27 -1.29
N VAL A 199 2.13 -9.08 -1.21
CA VAL A 199 3.07 -9.71 -2.13
C VAL A 199 3.45 -11.14 -1.74
N LEU A 200 3.18 -11.58 -0.50
CA LEU A 200 3.57 -12.91 -0.01
C LEU A 200 2.99 -14.06 -0.86
N PRO A 201 1.70 -14.05 -1.27
CA PRO A 201 1.15 -15.10 -2.13
C PRO A 201 1.75 -15.13 -3.54
N ILE A 202 2.45 -14.07 -3.97
CA ILE A 202 3.04 -13.95 -5.30
C ILE A 202 4.47 -14.54 -5.34
N LEU A 203 5.13 -14.68 -4.19
CA LEU A 203 6.51 -15.15 -4.08
C LEU A 203 6.83 -16.44 -4.85
N PRO A 204 5.96 -17.46 -4.92
CA PRO A 204 6.23 -18.68 -5.67
C PRO A 204 6.54 -18.45 -7.16
N ARG A 205 6.03 -17.34 -7.73
CA ARG A 205 6.19 -16.99 -9.16
C ARG A 205 7.52 -16.33 -9.51
N ILE A 206 8.35 -16.05 -8.52
CA ILE A 206 9.67 -15.43 -8.72
C ILE A 206 10.69 -16.53 -9.03
N ASP A 207 11.35 -16.44 -10.20
CA ASP A 207 12.35 -17.43 -10.63
C ASP A 207 13.72 -17.19 -9.95
N ASP A 208 14.18 -15.93 -9.88
CA ASP A 208 15.45 -15.58 -9.24
C ASP A 208 15.31 -15.43 -7.71
N LYS A 209 15.21 -16.57 -7.03
CA LYS A 209 15.05 -16.62 -5.58
C LYS A 209 16.33 -16.28 -4.81
N LYS A 210 17.52 -16.44 -5.43
CA LYS A 210 18.82 -16.17 -4.78
C LYS A 210 18.96 -14.71 -4.38
N ASN A 211 18.54 -13.79 -5.26
CA ASN A 211 18.65 -12.36 -5.04
C ASN A 211 17.42 -11.74 -4.34
N LEU A 212 16.33 -12.50 -4.20
CA LEU A 212 15.07 -12.02 -3.67
C LEU A 212 15.19 -11.34 -2.31
N LYS A 213 15.89 -11.99 -1.36
CA LYS A 213 16.09 -11.44 -0.01
C LYS A 213 16.77 -10.07 -0.06
N LYS A 214 17.95 -9.97 -0.72
CA LYS A 214 18.73 -8.74 -0.79
C LYS A 214 17.97 -7.61 -1.46
N ILE A 215 17.34 -7.90 -2.58
CA ILE A 215 16.56 -6.92 -3.35
C ILE A 215 15.35 -6.45 -2.53
N SER A 216 14.60 -7.37 -1.91
CA SER A 216 13.42 -7.00 -1.10
C SER A 216 13.80 -6.11 0.08
N ILE A 217 14.84 -6.47 0.85
CA ILE A 217 15.29 -5.69 2.01
C ILE A 217 15.73 -4.27 1.60
N ASN A 218 16.55 -4.16 0.54
CA ASN A 218 16.98 -2.86 0.07
C ASN A 218 15.81 -2.00 -0.44
N THR A 219 14.87 -2.62 -1.13
CA THR A 219 13.68 -1.91 -1.64
C THR A 219 12.80 -1.42 -0.50
N ILE A 220 12.58 -2.23 0.54
CA ILE A 220 11.80 -1.87 1.72
C ILE A 220 12.45 -0.67 2.42
N LEU A 221 13.77 -0.69 2.61
CA LEU A 221 14.52 0.41 3.20
C LEU A 221 14.33 1.71 2.41
N LEU A 222 14.59 1.66 1.10
CA LEU A 222 14.45 2.84 0.22
C LEU A 222 13.02 3.37 0.19
N THR A 223 12.02 2.48 0.17
CA THR A 223 10.60 2.88 0.16
C THR A 223 10.19 3.50 1.50
N SER A 224 10.69 2.98 2.63
CA SER A 224 10.41 3.55 3.95
C SER A 224 11.00 4.95 4.08
N ILE A 225 12.24 5.17 3.59
CA ILE A 225 12.87 6.49 3.54
C ILE A 225 12.07 7.44 2.65
N PHE A 226 11.66 6.99 1.47
CA PHE A 226 10.82 7.77 0.55
C PHE A 226 9.50 8.20 1.22
N CYS A 227 8.81 7.31 1.92
CA CYS A 227 7.58 7.63 2.64
C CYS A 227 7.83 8.68 3.74
N ALA A 228 8.93 8.55 4.49
CA ALA A 228 9.29 9.52 5.52
C ALA A 228 9.56 10.91 4.94
N LEU A 229 10.28 10.98 3.82
CA LEU A 229 10.55 12.24 3.11
C LEU A 229 9.24 12.89 2.62
N CYS A 230 8.30 12.13 2.07
CA CYS A 230 6.99 12.65 1.67
C CYS A 230 6.24 13.30 2.83
N VAL A 231 6.24 12.69 4.02
CA VAL A 231 5.60 13.23 5.21
C VAL A 231 6.31 14.50 5.71
N VAL A 232 7.65 14.50 5.74
CA VAL A 232 8.46 15.67 6.11
C VAL A 232 8.17 16.85 5.18
N ILE A 233 8.23 16.63 3.85
CA ILE A 233 7.98 17.68 2.84
C ILE A 233 6.54 18.22 3.00
N LEU A 234 5.56 17.34 3.24
CA LEU A 234 4.18 17.78 3.41
C LEU A 234 4.00 18.67 4.62
N ILE A 235 4.52 18.27 5.79
CA ILE A 235 4.38 19.05 7.04
C ILE A 235 5.19 20.35 6.95
N SER A 236 6.39 20.32 6.38
CA SER A 236 7.24 21.51 6.24
C SER A 236 6.72 22.53 5.22
N THR A 237 5.80 22.14 4.33
CA THR A 237 5.22 23.06 3.34
C THR A 237 3.84 23.59 3.74
N LEU A 238 2.98 22.77 4.35
CA LEU A 238 1.60 23.13 4.71
C LEU A 238 1.38 23.38 6.19
N GLY A 239 2.27 22.85 7.05
CA GLY A 239 2.06 22.77 8.49
C GLY A 239 1.12 21.61 8.89
N SER A 240 1.24 21.18 10.15
CA SER A 240 0.46 20.05 10.68
C SER A 240 -1.04 20.34 10.77
N LEU A 241 -1.43 21.54 11.24
CA LEU A 241 -2.84 21.92 11.41
C LEU A 241 -3.60 21.91 10.08
N ARG A 242 -3.04 22.53 9.05
CA ARG A 242 -3.68 22.57 7.72
C ARG A 242 -3.74 21.18 7.10
N SER A 243 -2.65 20.42 7.20
CA SER A 243 -2.59 19.05 6.68
C SER A 243 -3.56 18.09 7.36
N ALA A 244 -3.84 18.27 8.66
CA ALA A 244 -4.79 17.44 9.40
C ALA A 244 -6.25 17.73 9.06
N ASN A 245 -6.57 18.96 8.63
CA ASN A 245 -7.94 19.42 8.36
C ASN A 245 -8.36 19.27 6.90
N VAL A 246 -7.49 18.76 6.04
CA VAL A 246 -7.77 18.48 4.62
C VAL A 246 -7.71 16.97 4.39
N PHE A 247 -8.67 16.39 3.67
CA PHE A 247 -8.69 14.95 3.40
C PHE A 247 -7.45 14.50 2.61
N TYR A 248 -7.11 15.22 1.54
CA TYR A 248 -6.01 14.90 0.62
C TYR A 248 -5.02 16.07 0.53
N PRO A 249 -4.15 16.25 1.54
CA PRO A 249 -3.32 17.45 1.66
C PRO A 249 -2.30 17.62 0.53
N GLN A 250 -1.91 16.54 -0.16
CA GLN A 250 -1.01 16.63 -1.30
C GLN A 250 -1.57 17.47 -2.46
N PHE A 251 -2.88 17.38 -2.70
CA PHE A 251 -3.52 18.24 -3.71
C PHE A 251 -3.39 19.72 -3.34
N VAL A 252 -3.64 20.06 -2.07
CA VAL A 252 -3.49 21.45 -1.59
C VAL A 252 -2.03 21.91 -1.61
N GLN A 253 -1.10 21.01 -1.29
CA GLN A 253 0.34 21.30 -1.35
C GLN A 253 0.77 21.70 -2.76
N THR A 254 0.29 21.00 -3.77
CA THR A 254 0.69 21.20 -5.16
C THR A 254 -0.06 22.31 -5.89
N GLN A 255 -1.14 22.86 -5.31
CA GLN A 255 -1.80 24.08 -5.82
C GLN A 255 -0.88 25.30 -5.83
N ARG A 256 0.16 25.32 -5.00
CA ARG A 256 1.13 26.41 -4.92
C ARG A 256 2.21 26.34 -6.00
N ILE A 257 2.29 25.22 -6.72
CA ILE A 257 3.34 25.03 -7.73
C ILE A 257 2.98 25.81 -8.98
N TYR A 258 3.77 26.85 -9.25
CA TYR A 258 3.73 27.60 -10.48
C TYR A 258 5.09 27.47 -11.18
N PHE A 259 5.10 27.05 -12.44
CA PHE A 259 6.32 26.85 -13.20
C PHE A 259 6.19 27.33 -14.65
N GLY A 260 6.97 28.34 -15.00
CA GLY A 260 7.23 28.77 -16.38
C GLY A 260 6.02 29.21 -17.22
N GLY A 261 4.89 29.58 -16.62
CA GLY A 261 3.67 29.93 -17.36
C GLY A 261 2.89 28.72 -17.94
N PHE A 262 3.47 27.52 -17.91
CA PHE A 262 2.82 26.29 -18.42
C PHE A 262 2.10 25.49 -17.34
N VAL A 263 2.63 25.49 -16.12
CA VAL A 263 2.04 24.76 -14.99
C VAL A 263 1.49 25.78 -14.02
N GLU A 264 0.18 26.01 -14.05
CA GLU A 264 -0.50 26.92 -13.12
C GLU A 264 -0.76 26.28 -11.77
N ASN A 265 -0.89 24.93 -11.72
CA ASN A 265 -0.95 24.16 -10.50
C ASN A 265 -0.50 22.70 -10.71
N GLY A 266 0.02 22.08 -9.66
CA GLY A 266 0.50 20.69 -9.69
C GLY A 266 -0.57 19.61 -9.52
N ASN A 267 -1.86 19.96 -9.42
CA ASN A 267 -2.94 19.01 -9.10
C ASN A 267 -3.06 17.85 -10.10
N VAL A 268 -2.84 18.12 -11.38
CA VAL A 268 -2.91 17.08 -12.42
C VAL A 268 -1.85 16.01 -12.19
N PHE A 269 -0.64 16.40 -11.80
CA PHE A 269 0.44 15.45 -11.50
C PHE A 269 0.10 14.58 -10.29
N VAL A 270 -0.46 15.17 -9.22
CA VAL A 270 -0.93 14.40 -8.05
C VAL A 270 -2.07 13.46 -8.43
N MET A 271 -3.03 13.90 -9.25
CA MET A 271 -4.12 13.06 -9.72
C MET A 271 -3.60 11.83 -10.47
N ILE A 272 -2.69 12.03 -11.43
CA ILE A 272 -2.10 10.94 -12.21
C ILE A 272 -1.32 9.99 -11.29
N SER A 273 -0.43 10.52 -10.44
CA SER A 273 0.37 9.73 -9.51
C SER A 273 -0.49 8.93 -8.55
N SER A 274 -1.48 9.56 -7.93
CA SER A 274 -2.40 8.91 -6.98
C SER A 274 -3.21 7.81 -7.67
N THR A 275 -3.85 8.11 -8.81
CA THR A 275 -4.68 7.14 -9.55
C THR A 275 -3.87 5.93 -9.98
N LEU A 276 -2.70 6.14 -10.58
CA LEU A 276 -1.83 5.04 -11.02
C LEU A 276 -1.36 4.19 -9.82
N SER A 277 -1.01 4.81 -8.69
CA SER A 277 -0.63 4.09 -7.48
C SER A 277 -1.74 3.17 -6.98
N TRP A 278 -2.98 3.68 -6.92
CA TRP A 278 -4.14 2.89 -6.50
C TRP A 278 -4.50 1.78 -7.47
N VAL A 279 -4.40 2.02 -8.79
CA VAL A 279 -4.60 0.99 -9.81
C VAL A 279 -3.60 -0.15 -9.61
N VAL A 280 -2.31 0.17 -9.43
CA VAL A 280 -1.28 -0.86 -9.22
C VAL A 280 -1.53 -1.63 -7.93
N LYS A 281 -1.80 -0.95 -6.81
CA LYS A 281 -2.09 -1.60 -5.54
C LYS A 281 -3.29 -2.55 -5.66
N TYR A 282 -4.38 -2.11 -6.32
CA TYR A 282 -5.55 -2.95 -6.59
C TYR A 282 -5.18 -4.18 -7.41
N LEU A 283 -4.43 -4.00 -8.50
CA LEU A 283 -4.05 -5.11 -9.40
C LEU A 283 -3.19 -6.15 -8.69
N ILE A 284 -2.23 -5.73 -7.87
CA ILE A 284 -1.40 -6.64 -7.08
C ILE A 284 -2.28 -7.39 -6.06
N THR A 285 -3.18 -6.68 -5.40
CA THR A 285 -4.06 -7.25 -4.37
C THR A 285 -5.02 -8.29 -4.94
N ILE A 286 -5.72 -7.98 -6.04
CA ILE A 286 -6.65 -8.93 -6.67
C ILE A 286 -5.91 -10.12 -7.28
N PHE A 287 -4.69 -9.90 -7.78
CA PHE A 287 -3.86 -10.98 -8.28
C PHE A 287 -3.37 -11.89 -7.15
N SER A 288 -3.01 -11.34 -6.02
CA SER A 288 -2.66 -12.08 -4.80
C SER A 288 -3.85 -12.91 -4.31
N LEU A 289 -5.03 -12.32 -4.24
CA LEU A 289 -6.27 -13.00 -3.90
C LEU A 289 -6.57 -14.17 -4.86
N TYR A 290 -6.46 -13.92 -6.17
CA TYR A 290 -6.61 -14.99 -7.17
C TYR A 290 -5.58 -16.11 -6.98
N THR A 291 -4.33 -15.79 -6.65
CA THR A 291 -3.26 -16.80 -6.46
C THR A 291 -3.56 -17.73 -5.28
N ILE A 292 -4.13 -17.23 -4.18
CA ILE A 292 -4.56 -18.04 -3.02
C ILE A 292 -5.67 -19.03 -3.41
N TRP A 293 -6.61 -18.62 -4.25
CA TRP A 293 -7.82 -19.37 -4.59
C TRP A 293 -7.78 -20.05 -5.97
N LYS A 294 -6.65 -19.97 -6.70
CA LYS A 294 -6.52 -20.48 -8.09
C LYS A 294 -7.00 -21.93 -8.26
N ASP A 295 -6.76 -22.79 -7.26
CA ASP A 295 -7.12 -24.22 -7.32
C ASP A 295 -8.64 -24.46 -7.20
N ARG A 296 -9.40 -23.50 -6.68
CA ARG A 296 -10.85 -23.53 -6.53
C ARG A 296 -11.60 -22.72 -7.59
N VAL A 297 -10.90 -21.86 -8.33
CA VAL A 297 -11.48 -20.94 -9.32
C VAL A 297 -11.37 -21.52 -10.72
N LYS A 298 -12.51 -21.91 -11.32
CA LYS A 298 -12.55 -22.45 -12.68
C LYS A 298 -12.22 -21.40 -13.74
N TYR A 299 -12.76 -20.18 -13.61
CA TYR A 299 -12.58 -19.10 -14.60
C TYR A 299 -12.10 -17.82 -13.90
N LYS A 300 -10.85 -17.42 -14.17
CA LYS A 300 -10.23 -16.20 -13.63
C LYS A 300 -11.08 -14.95 -13.88
N ARG A 301 -11.59 -14.78 -15.10
CA ARG A 301 -12.39 -13.61 -15.49
C ARG A 301 -13.65 -13.45 -14.62
N ASN A 302 -14.39 -14.55 -14.43
CA ASN A 302 -15.62 -14.52 -13.62
C ASN A 302 -15.35 -14.23 -12.15
N PHE A 303 -14.25 -14.77 -11.60
CA PHE A 303 -13.80 -14.48 -10.25
C PHE A 303 -13.48 -13.00 -10.06
N ILE A 304 -12.70 -12.42 -10.97
CA ILE A 304 -12.36 -11.00 -10.92
C ILE A 304 -13.61 -10.13 -11.09
N ALA A 305 -14.53 -10.51 -12.00
CA ALA A 305 -15.79 -9.80 -12.18
C ALA A 305 -16.64 -9.79 -10.90
N LEU A 306 -16.80 -10.95 -10.25
CA LEU A 306 -17.53 -11.06 -8.99
C LEU A 306 -16.93 -10.16 -7.90
N ILE A 307 -15.60 -10.24 -7.71
CA ILE A 307 -14.91 -9.38 -6.73
C ILE A 307 -15.06 -7.90 -7.09
N SER A 308 -14.96 -7.53 -8.38
CA SER A 308 -15.11 -6.14 -8.81
C SER A 308 -16.51 -5.58 -8.53
N VAL A 309 -17.56 -6.40 -8.69
CA VAL A 309 -18.95 -6.00 -8.33
C VAL A 309 -19.08 -5.79 -6.82
N ILE A 310 -18.55 -6.72 -6.02
CA ILE A 310 -18.55 -6.60 -4.55
C ILE A 310 -17.79 -5.34 -4.12
N VAL A 311 -16.59 -5.14 -4.67
CA VAL A 311 -15.76 -3.97 -4.38
C VAL A 311 -16.48 -2.68 -4.77
N TYR A 312 -17.13 -2.63 -5.94
CA TYR A 312 -17.90 -1.45 -6.37
C TYR A 312 -18.99 -1.08 -5.36
N ALA A 313 -19.80 -2.07 -4.95
CA ALA A 313 -20.90 -1.85 -4.01
C ALA A 313 -20.41 -1.31 -2.66
N PHE A 314 -19.43 -1.97 -2.06
CA PHE A 314 -18.88 -1.56 -0.76
C PHE A 314 -18.08 -0.25 -0.84
N SER A 315 -17.35 -0.03 -1.93
CA SER A 315 -16.63 1.24 -2.16
C SER A 315 -17.58 2.41 -2.34
N TYR A 316 -18.73 2.20 -3.00
CA TYR A 316 -19.76 3.23 -3.11
C TYR A 316 -20.32 3.63 -1.74
N LEU A 317 -20.64 2.65 -0.90
CA LEU A 317 -21.11 2.91 0.46
C LEU A 317 -20.07 3.65 1.31
N ALA A 318 -18.80 3.26 1.20
CA ALA A 318 -17.71 3.88 1.95
C ALA A 318 -17.36 5.30 1.46
N ALA A 319 -17.36 5.52 0.14
CA ALA A 319 -16.93 6.77 -0.48
C ALA A 319 -18.04 7.81 -0.65
N LYS A 320 -19.30 7.47 -0.37
CA LYS A 320 -20.45 8.38 -0.44
C LYS A 320 -20.23 9.67 0.35
N ASN A 321 -19.48 9.59 1.44
CA ASN A 321 -19.06 10.72 2.25
C ASN A 321 -17.59 10.57 2.62
N ALA A 322 -16.75 11.55 2.25
CA ALA A 322 -15.31 11.54 2.55
C ALA A 322 -15.02 11.47 4.06
N TYR A 323 -15.84 12.10 4.90
CA TYR A 323 -15.70 12.04 6.35
C TYR A 323 -15.86 10.60 6.88
N THR A 324 -16.93 9.92 6.45
CA THR A 324 -17.18 8.51 6.79
C THR A 324 -16.06 7.61 6.29
N LEU A 325 -15.58 7.84 5.07
CA LEU A 325 -14.44 7.09 4.51
C LEU A 325 -13.21 7.19 5.41
N PHE A 326 -12.85 8.40 5.87
CA PHE A 326 -11.67 8.59 6.70
C PHE A 326 -11.80 7.98 8.11
N ILE A 327 -13.03 7.94 8.66
CA ILE A 327 -13.30 7.19 9.89
C ILE A 327 -13.07 5.68 9.66
N LEU A 328 -13.62 5.13 8.58
CA LEU A 328 -13.43 3.71 8.24
C LEU A 328 -11.96 3.38 7.99
N LEU A 329 -11.22 4.24 7.28
CA LEU A 329 -9.78 4.08 7.03
C LEU A 329 -8.97 4.04 8.33
N ARG A 330 -9.36 4.80 9.35
CA ARG A 330 -8.71 4.78 10.66
C ARG A 330 -8.81 3.40 11.33
N TYR A 331 -10.01 2.81 11.37
CA TYR A 331 -10.20 1.47 11.93
C TYR A 331 -9.54 0.39 11.08
N TYR A 332 -9.58 0.58 9.78
CA TYR A 332 -8.94 -0.33 8.84
C TYR A 332 -7.44 -0.48 9.08
N GLN A 333 -6.70 0.58 9.49
CA GLN A 333 -5.28 0.47 9.82
C GLN A 333 -5.00 -0.54 10.93
N TYR A 334 -5.89 -0.67 11.92
CA TYR A 334 -5.73 -1.66 12.99
C TYR A 334 -5.98 -3.09 12.47
N ILE A 335 -6.91 -3.28 11.53
CA ILE A 335 -7.13 -4.58 10.88
C ILE A 335 -5.86 -4.98 10.11
N LEU A 336 -5.29 -4.06 9.34
CA LEU A 336 -4.03 -4.32 8.64
C LEU A 336 -2.89 -4.66 9.60
N LEU A 337 -2.75 -3.91 10.69
CA LEU A 337 -1.73 -4.15 11.71
C LEU A 337 -1.83 -5.57 12.28
N ILE A 338 -3.03 -6.02 12.62
CA ILE A 338 -3.23 -7.35 13.20
C ILE A 338 -3.00 -8.44 12.15
N VAL A 339 -3.70 -8.37 11.02
CA VAL A 339 -3.75 -9.46 10.03
C VAL A 339 -2.49 -9.52 9.15
N LEU A 340 -1.94 -8.36 8.77
CA LEU A 340 -0.84 -8.29 7.80
C LEU A 340 0.53 -8.00 8.44
N PHE A 341 0.58 -7.62 9.73
CA PHE A 341 1.85 -7.40 10.43
C PHE A 341 2.05 -8.44 11.53
N ILE A 342 1.17 -8.46 12.55
CA ILE A 342 1.34 -9.33 13.72
C ILE A 342 1.22 -10.82 13.34
N CYS A 343 0.18 -11.21 12.60
CA CYS A 343 0.00 -12.61 12.22
C CYS A 343 1.16 -13.16 11.37
N PRO A 344 1.66 -12.49 10.32
CA PRO A 344 2.84 -12.96 9.60
C PRO A 344 4.09 -13.06 10.47
N ILE A 345 4.32 -12.15 11.42
CA ILE A 345 5.44 -12.28 12.38
C ILE A 345 5.33 -13.61 13.13
N ILE A 346 4.16 -13.91 13.69
CA ILE A 346 3.93 -15.15 14.44
C ILE A 346 4.14 -16.37 13.53
N ILE A 347 3.55 -16.38 12.33
CA ILE A 347 3.65 -17.48 11.38
C ILE A 347 5.10 -17.74 10.98
N TYR A 348 5.86 -16.72 10.58
CA TYR A 348 7.24 -16.90 10.15
C TYR A 348 8.20 -17.19 11.32
N THR A 349 7.91 -16.69 12.53
CA THR A 349 8.64 -17.10 13.74
C THR A 349 8.43 -18.59 14.02
N LEU A 350 7.20 -19.07 14.00
CA LEU A 350 6.90 -20.49 14.17
C LEU A 350 7.46 -21.33 13.02
N ALA A 351 7.45 -20.82 11.78
CA ALA A 351 8.07 -21.48 10.63
C ALA A 351 9.57 -21.66 10.81
N TYR A 352 10.24 -20.66 11.40
CA TYR A 352 11.68 -20.76 11.71
C TYR A 352 11.98 -21.89 12.70
N PHE A 353 11.17 -22.01 13.75
CA PHE A 353 11.32 -23.12 14.73
C PHE A 353 10.98 -24.48 14.12
N LYS A 354 9.97 -24.55 13.23
CA LYS A 354 9.55 -25.79 12.55
C LYS A 354 10.32 -26.07 11.24
N ARG A 355 11.48 -25.46 11.02
CA ARG A 355 12.23 -25.53 9.75
C ARG A 355 12.54 -26.94 9.26
N GLN A 356 12.68 -27.92 10.16
CA GLN A 356 12.91 -29.33 9.79
C GLN A 356 11.74 -29.91 8.99
N LYS A 357 10.48 -29.53 9.29
CA LYS A 357 9.29 -30.01 8.56
C LYS A 357 9.30 -29.57 7.08
N PHE A 358 9.90 -28.45 6.77
CA PHE A 358 10.00 -27.93 5.40
C PHE A 358 11.06 -28.67 4.57
N LYS A 359 12.06 -29.32 5.21
CA LYS A 359 13.08 -30.11 4.50
C LYS A 359 12.51 -31.39 3.90
N TYR A 360 11.47 -31.95 4.51
CA TYR A 360 10.82 -33.19 4.03
C TYR A 360 9.80 -32.95 2.90
N LEU A 361 9.53 -31.70 2.56
CA LEU A 361 8.53 -31.30 1.54
C LEU A 361 9.19 -30.79 0.24
N LYS A 362 10.51 -30.71 0.22
CA LYS A 362 11.34 -30.47 -0.97
C LYS A 362 11.61 -31.78 -1.71
#